data_ec556996c3fac4c4baba83f2d5d279eb
#
_entry.id   ec556996c3fac4c4baba83f2d5d279eb
#
_cell.length_a   1.000
_cell.length_b   1.000
_cell.length_c   1.000
_cell.angle_alpha   90.00
_cell.angle_beta   90.00
_cell.angle_gamma   90.00
#
_symmetry.space_group_name_H-M   'P 1'
#
loop_
_entity.id
_entity.type
_entity.pdbx_description
1 polymer ?
#
loop_
_entity_poly.entity_id
_entity_poly.type
_entity_poly.pdbx_seq_one_letter_code
_entity_poly.pdbx_strand_id
1 'polypeptide(L)'
;VHEMAWRVPPKLPAAKLAGVVLLPLLAWLIRPDDVVVWVLAGVSAAGLAAWAARDLLVPVRLSADTGGVTVVSGWSRRRRLAWEQIERVRVDRRERVGLSSEMLELDTGDQLHLFSQYDLGTAPEDVAAALAALRTGAKP
;
A
#
# COMPACT_ATOMS: atom_id res chain seq x y z
N VAL A 1 -10.97 -3.52 23.66
CA VAL A 1 -10.76 -3.95 22.27
C VAL A 1 -9.70 -3.08 21.65
N HIS A 2 -8.63 -3.72 21.23
CA HIS A 2 -7.50 -3.02 20.63
C HIS A 2 -7.45 -3.34 19.16
N GLU A 3 -7.91 -2.40 18.34
CA GLU A 3 -7.81 -2.48 16.91
C GLU A 3 -6.69 -1.57 16.45
N MET A 4 -5.81 -2.09 15.62
CA MET A 4 -4.75 -1.32 14.97
C MET A 4 -4.98 -1.32 13.47
N ALA A 5 -4.79 -0.17 12.85
CA ALA A 5 -4.94 -0.02 11.42
C ALA A 5 -3.74 0.75 10.87
N TRP A 6 -3.25 0.32 9.72
CA TRP A 6 -2.15 0.97 9.02
C TRP A 6 -2.64 1.49 7.69
N ARG A 7 -2.26 2.72 7.37
CA ARG A 7 -2.78 3.47 6.24
C ARG A 7 -1.69 3.90 5.30
N VAL A 8 -2.09 4.07 4.04
CA VAL A 8 -1.26 4.79 3.06
C VAL A 8 -1.09 6.23 3.54
N PRO A 9 0.15 6.76 3.66
CA PRO A 9 0.36 8.15 4.07
C PRO A 9 -0.32 9.13 3.12
N PRO A 10 -0.97 10.19 3.63
CA PRO A 10 -1.69 11.14 2.77
C PRO A 10 -0.79 11.88 1.78
N LYS A 11 0.52 11.94 2.02
CA LYS A 11 1.47 12.55 1.09
C LYS A 11 1.59 11.80 -0.22
N LEU A 12 1.32 10.48 -0.24
CA LEU A 12 1.42 9.68 -1.46
C LEU A 12 0.32 10.02 -2.47
N PRO A 13 -0.98 10.00 -2.11
CA PRO A 13 -1.99 10.43 -3.07
C PRO A 13 -1.85 11.92 -3.44
N ALA A 14 -1.39 12.76 -2.51
CA ALA A 14 -1.14 14.16 -2.80
C ALA A 14 -0.06 14.33 -3.89
N ALA A 15 1.03 13.56 -3.80
CA ALA A 15 2.09 13.57 -4.81
C ALA A 15 1.58 13.07 -6.16
N LYS A 16 0.74 12.05 -6.19
CA LYS A 16 0.14 11.52 -7.42
C LYS A 16 -0.79 12.53 -8.06
N LEU A 17 -1.60 13.24 -7.26
CA LEU A 17 -2.48 14.28 -7.77
C LEU A 17 -1.69 15.47 -8.32
N ALA A 18 -0.56 15.82 -7.70
CA ALA A 18 0.34 16.82 -8.25
C ALA A 18 0.84 16.42 -9.63
N GLY A 19 1.19 15.14 -9.83
CA GLY A 19 1.58 14.61 -11.14
C GLY A 19 0.47 14.70 -12.18
N VAL A 20 -0.79 14.51 -11.78
CA VAL A 20 -1.97 14.63 -12.67
C VAL A 20 -2.04 16.03 -13.25
N VAL A 21 -1.68 17.05 -12.48
CA VAL A 21 -1.68 18.45 -12.94
C VAL A 21 -0.39 18.77 -13.71
N LEU A 22 0.76 18.30 -13.23
CA LEU A 22 2.05 18.62 -13.82
C LEU A 22 2.25 18.03 -15.21
N LEU A 23 1.79 16.82 -15.47
CA LEU A 23 2.00 16.16 -16.77
C LEU A 23 1.35 16.93 -17.92
N PRO A 24 0.05 17.31 -17.87
CA PRO A 24 -0.53 18.13 -18.92
C PRO A 24 0.10 19.52 -19.01
N LEU A 25 0.49 20.11 -17.88
CA LEU A 25 1.13 21.42 -17.86
C LEU A 25 2.47 21.37 -18.59
N LEU A 26 3.28 20.34 -18.35
CA LEU A 26 4.56 20.16 -19.04
C LEU A 26 4.36 19.92 -20.53
N ALA A 27 3.34 19.14 -20.92
CA ALA A 27 3.02 18.93 -22.33
C ALA A 27 2.69 20.24 -23.02
N TRP A 28 1.90 21.09 -22.37
CA TRP A 28 1.53 22.40 -22.90
C TRP A 28 2.73 23.36 -23.01
N LEU A 29 3.62 23.34 -22.03
CA LEU A 29 4.79 24.23 -22.02
C LEU A 29 5.88 23.80 -22.99
N ILE A 30 6.09 22.50 -23.18
CA ILE A 30 7.21 21.98 -23.96
C ILE A 30 6.83 21.76 -25.41
N ARG A 31 5.73 21.08 -25.68
CA ARG A 31 5.28 20.74 -27.03
C ARG A 31 3.76 20.83 -27.16
N PRO A 32 3.21 22.06 -27.19
CA PRO A 32 1.75 22.23 -27.21
C PRO A 32 1.07 21.71 -28.47
N ASP A 33 1.82 21.60 -29.59
CA ASP A 33 1.26 21.16 -30.87
C ASP A 33 1.45 19.68 -31.16
N ASP A 34 2.11 18.93 -30.26
CA ASP A 34 2.40 17.51 -30.44
C ASP A 34 1.30 16.65 -29.85
N VAL A 35 0.48 16.05 -30.71
CA VAL A 35 -0.63 15.17 -30.30
C VAL A 35 -0.13 13.95 -29.51
N VAL A 36 1.01 13.38 -29.89
CA VAL A 36 1.59 12.20 -29.21
C VAL A 36 1.94 12.56 -27.77
N VAL A 37 2.54 13.72 -27.54
CA VAL A 37 2.89 14.18 -26.19
C VAL A 37 1.62 14.37 -25.37
N TRP A 38 0.57 14.94 -25.93
CA TRP A 38 -0.71 15.12 -25.25
C TRP A 38 -1.37 13.79 -24.90
N VAL A 39 -1.32 12.82 -25.81
CA VAL A 39 -1.88 11.47 -25.55
C VAL A 39 -1.11 10.78 -24.41
N LEU A 40 0.22 10.85 -24.45
CA LEU A 40 1.04 10.24 -23.40
C LEU A 40 0.81 10.92 -22.04
N ALA A 41 0.74 12.25 -22.03
CA ALA A 41 0.45 13.00 -20.81
C ALA A 41 -0.93 12.67 -20.26
N GLY A 42 -1.94 12.58 -21.12
CA GLY A 42 -3.31 12.26 -20.74
C GLY A 42 -3.44 10.86 -20.17
N VAL A 43 -2.85 9.85 -20.81
CA VAL A 43 -2.88 8.46 -20.34
C VAL A 43 -2.14 8.34 -19.01
N SER A 44 -0.98 8.97 -18.89
CA SER A 44 -0.19 8.93 -17.65
C SER A 44 -0.93 9.64 -16.51
N ALA A 45 -1.54 10.79 -16.79
CA ALA A 45 -2.31 11.52 -15.80
C ALA A 45 -3.54 10.71 -15.34
N ALA A 46 -4.23 10.06 -16.28
CA ALA A 46 -5.39 9.21 -15.96
C ALA A 46 -4.97 8.02 -15.08
N GLY A 47 -3.83 7.39 -15.37
CA GLY A 47 -3.30 6.31 -14.57
C GLY A 47 -2.95 6.76 -13.14
N LEU A 48 -2.29 7.91 -13.02
CA LEU A 48 -1.98 8.49 -11.71
C LEU A 48 -3.24 8.88 -10.95
N ALA A 49 -4.23 9.44 -11.62
CA ALA A 49 -5.51 9.80 -10.99
C ALA A 49 -6.24 8.58 -10.46
N ALA A 50 -6.27 7.48 -11.23
CA ALA A 50 -6.87 6.23 -10.79
C ALA A 50 -6.12 5.67 -9.56
N TRP A 51 -4.81 5.72 -9.57
CA TRP A 51 -4.00 5.25 -8.46
C TRP A 51 -4.20 6.11 -7.21
N ALA A 52 -4.23 7.44 -7.37
CA ALA A 52 -4.51 8.36 -6.28
C ALA A 52 -5.93 8.13 -5.71
N ALA A 53 -6.91 7.90 -6.57
CA ALA A 53 -8.27 7.59 -6.14
C ALA A 53 -8.30 6.33 -5.28
N ARG A 54 -7.58 5.29 -5.67
CA ARG A 54 -7.46 4.07 -4.87
C ARG A 54 -6.89 4.37 -3.49
N ASP A 55 -5.83 5.17 -3.40
CA ASP A 55 -5.21 5.55 -2.13
C ASP A 55 -6.16 6.34 -1.24
N LEU A 56 -7.04 7.15 -1.83
CA LEU A 56 -8.03 7.95 -1.10
C LEU A 56 -9.26 7.15 -0.69
N LEU A 57 -9.71 6.23 -1.54
CA LEU A 57 -10.90 5.41 -1.30
C LEU A 57 -10.61 4.19 -0.43
N VAL A 58 -9.41 3.65 -0.50
CA VAL A 58 -8.99 2.47 0.25
C VAL A 58 -7.68 2.80 0.98
N PRO A 59 -7.69 3.74 1.93
CA PRO A 59 -6.46 4.13 2.63
C PRO A 59 -5.94 3.09 3.60
N VAL A 60 -6.84 2.33 4.24
CA VAL A 60 -6.45 1.30 5.20
C VAL A 60 -6.21 -0.01 4.45
N ARG A 61 -4.96 -0.43 4.37
CA ARG A 61 -4.55 -1.65 3.65
C ARG A 61 -4.41 -2.85 4.56
N LEU A 62 -4.17 -2.61 5.83
CA LEU A 62 -4.00 -3.66 6.82
C LEU A 62 -4.56 -3.17 8.14
N SER A 63 -5.38 -3.98 8.78
CA SER A 63 -5.84 -3.72 10.14
C SER A 63 -5.83 -5.04 10.91
N ALA A 64 -5.68 -4.94 12.22
CA ALA A 64 -5.59 -6.12 13.07
C ALA A 64 -6.23 -5.86 14.41
N ASP A 65 -6.83 -6.88 14.98
CA ASP A 65 -7.35 -6.88 16.34
C ASP A 65 -7.03 -8.22 17.00
N THR A 66 -7.55 -8.44 18.20
CA THR A 66 -7.30 -9.68 18.92
C THR A 66 -7.95 -10.90 18.27
N GLY A 67 -8.95 -10.69 17.40
CA GLY A 67 -9.64 -11.78 16.70
C GLY A 67 -9.05 -12.16 15.36
N GLY A 68 -8.19 -11.30 14.78
CA GLY A 68 -7.59 -11.58 13.48
C GLY A 68 -7.09 -10.35 12.77
N VAL A 69 -6.86 -10.52 11.47
CA VAL A 69 -6.30 -9.49 10.60
C VAL A 69 -7.21 -9.29 9.39
N THR A 70 -7.43 -8.05 9.02
CA THR A 70 -8.14 -7.70 7.78
C THR A 70 -7.14 -7.15 6.79
N VAL A 71 -7.06 -7.74 5.61
CA VAL A 71 -6.16 -7.32 4.54
C VAL A 71 -6.96 -6.82 3.33
N VAL A 72 -6.38 -5.87 2.60
CA VAL A 72 -6.92 -5.45 1.32
C VAL A 72 -6.15 -6.17 0.23
N SER A 73 -6.86 -7.00 -0.53
CA SER A 73 -6.30 -7.77 -1.64
C SER A 73 -6.78 -7.17 -2.95
N GLY A 74 -5.90 -7.13 -3.97
CA GLY A 74 -6.21 -6.54 -5.25
C GLY A 74 -6.46 -5.04 -5.14
N TRP A 75 -7.48 -4.55 -5.87
CA TRP A 75 -7.78 -3.11 -5.90
C TRP A 75 -8.45 -2.62 -4.61
N SER A 76 -9.50 -3.32 -4.15
CA SER A 76 -10.28 -2.85 -3.00
C SER A 76 -10.95 -3.98 -2.21
N ARG A 77 -10.59 -5.24 -2.48
CA ARG A 77 -11.20 -6.39 -1.82
C ARG A 77 -10.65 -6.56 -0.42
N ARG A 78 -11.54 -6.52 0.56
CA ARG A 78 -11.18 -6.77 1.96
C ARG A 78 -11.36 -8.23 2.29
N ARG A 79 -10.40 -8.81 2.99
CA ARG A 79 -10.46 -10.19 3.43
C ARG A 79 -10.06 -10.27 4.90
N ARG A 80 -10.91 -10.90 5.68
CA ARG A 80 -10.64 -11.14 7.11
C ARG A 80 -9.93 -12.48 7.27
N LEU A 81 -8.83 -12.47 8.00
CA LEU A 81 -8.04 -13.66 8.31
C LEU A 81 -8.02 -13.85 9.81
N ALA A 82 -8.44 -15.05 10.28
CA ALA A 82 -8.26 -15.41 11.68
C ALA A 82 -6.78 -15.67 11.96
N TRP A 83 -6.35 -15.50 13.20
CA TRP A 83 -4.95 -15.74 13.56
C TRP A 83 -4.51 -17.17 13.25
N GLU A 84 -5.41 -18.13 13.34
CA GLU A 84 -5.15 -19.53 13.05
C GLU A 84 -4.84 -19.76 11.56
N GLN A 85 -5.35 -18.91 10.69
CA GLN A 85 -5.12 -18.99 9.24
C GLN A 85 -3.75 -18.44 8.84
N ILE A 86 -3.14 -17.62 9.70
CA ILE A 86 -1.85 -17.01 9.42
C ILE A 86 -0.76 -17.94 9.94
N GLU A 87 -0.02 -18.55 9.03
CA GLU A 87 1.07 -19.45 9.39
C GLU A 87 2.32 -18.69 9.81
N ARG A 88 2.61 -17.57 9.09
CA ARG A 88 3.85 -16.85 9.28
C ARG A 88 3.69 -15.37 8.98
N VAL A 89 4.30 -14.55 9.83
CA VAL A 89 4.46 -13.11 9.61
C VAL A 89 5.96 -12.85 9.59
N ARG A 90 6.47 -12.26 8.51
CA ARG A 90 7.90 -11.95 8.45
C ARG A 90 8.12 -10.69 7.63
N VAL A 91 9.31 -10.12 7.80
CA VAL A 91 9.76 -8.96 7.04
C VAL A 91 10.86 -9.41 6.10
N ASP A 92 10.64 -9.19 4.81
CA ASP A 92 11.64 -9.46 3.77
C ASP A 92 12.37 -8.17 3.46
N ARG A 93 13.68 -8.17 3.65
CA ARG A 93 14.53 -7.02 3.35
C ARG A 93 15.36 -7.34 2.11
N ARG A 94 15.26 -6.46 1.12
CA ARG A 94 16.05 -6.58 -0.11
C ARG A 94 16.87 -5.32 -0.32
N GLU A 95 18.13 -5.51 -0.67
CA GLU A 95 19.03 -4.42 -1.05
C GLU A 95 19.39 -4.55 -2.51
N ARG A 96 19.19 -3.45 -3.25
CA ARG A 96 19.53 -3.38 -4.67
C ARG A 96 20.12 -2.02 -4.98
N VAL A 97 21.33 -2.02 -5.53
CA VAL A 97 22.01 -0.81 -6.04
C VAL A 97 21.99 0.32 -5.00
N GLY A 98 22.34 -0.01 -3.73
CA GLY A 98 22.36 0.95 -2.65
C GLY A 98 21.01 1.33 -2.08
N LEU A 99 19.91 0.77 -2.61
CA LEU A 99 18.57 0.98 -2.09
C LEU A 99 18.12 -0.25 -1.33
N SER A 100 17.60 -0.04 -0.13
CA SER A 100 17.01 -1.12 0.65
C SER A 100 15.48 -1.00 0.62
N SER A 101 14.81 -2.14 0.46
CA SER A 101 13.37 -2.21 0.54
C SER A 101 12.96 -3.31 1.50
N GLU A 102 11.94 -3.03 2.31
CA GLU A 102 11.40 -3.98 3.26
C GLU A 102 9.93 -4.20 2.93
N MET A 103 9.50 -5.44 2.99
CA MET A 103 8.11 -5.80 2.79
C MET A 103 7.65 -6.71 3.90
N LEU A 104 6.43 -6.46 4.40
CA LEU A 104 5.78 -7.33 5.35
C LEU A 104 5.12 -8.46 4.58
N GLU A 105 5.41 -9.70 4.97
CA GLU A 105 4.80 -10.88 4.38
C GLU A 105 3.86 -11.55 5.39
N LEU A 106 2.62 -11.76 4.98
CA LEU A 106 1.64 -12.56 5.72
C LEU A 106 1.39 -13.84 4.93
N ASP A 107 1.83 -14.96 5.47
CA ASP A 107 1.71 -16.26 4.82
C ASP A 107 0.58 -17.06 5.47
N THR A 108 -0.43 -17.40 4.67
CA THR A 108 -1.56 -18.19 5.11
C THR A 108 -1.47 -19.66 4.68
N GLY A 109 -0.35 -20.06 4.08
CA GLY A 109 -0.19 -21.38 3.50
C GLY A 109 -0.66 -21.45 2.05
N ASP A 110 -1.84 -20.93 1.76
CA ASP A 110 -2.41 -20.90 0.41
C ASP A 110 -2.04 -19.62 -0.34
N GLN A 111 -1.88 -18.52 0.37
CA GLN A 111 -1.62 -17.22 -0.21
C GLN A 111 -0.55 -16.47 0.57
N LEU A 112 0.14 -15.61 -0.12
CA LEU A 112 1.13 -14.71 0.46
C LEU A 112 0.69 -13.28 0.21
N HIS A 113 0.46 -12.53 1.27
CA HIS A 113 0.09 -11.13 1.20
C HIS A 113 1.31 -10.26 1.47
N LEU A 114 1.62 -9.35 0.57
CA LEU A 114 2.78 -8.47 0.66
C LEU A 114 2.35 -7.03 0.86
N PHE A 115 2.99 -6.36 1.80
CA PHE A 115 2.73 -4.94 2.11
C PHE A 115 4.05 -4.19 2.17
N SER A 116 4.14 -3.08 1.46
CA SER A 116 5.30 -2.19 1.53
C SER A 116 5.12 -1.17 2.65
N GLN A 117 6.18 -0.44 2.97
CA GLN A 117 6.10 0.67 3.92
C GLN A 117 5.12 1.74 3.45
N TYR A 118 4.91 1.87 2.14
CA TYR A 118 3.98 2.85 1.58
C TYR A 118 2.52 2.43 1.76
N ASP A 119 2.25 1.13 1.78
CA ASP A 119 0.92 0.61 2.09
C ASP A 119 0.58 0.75 3.56
N LEU A 120 1.58 0.63 4.42
CA LEU A 120 1.40 0.58 5.87
C LEU A 120 1.54 1.95 6.54
N GLY A 121 2.26 2.88 5.90
CA GLY A 121 2.56 4.18 6.47
C GLY A 121 3.59 4.15 7.58
N THR A 122 4.24 3.01 7.81
CA THR A 122 5.28 2.84 8.81
C THR A 122 6.19 1.68 8.39
N ALA A 123 7.29 1.49 9.11
CA ALA A 123 8.23 0.42 8.82
C ALA A 123 7.58 -0.95 8.98
N PRO A 124 7.78 -1.89 8.05
CA PRO A 124 7.22 -3.24 8.16
C PRO A 124 7.62 -3.97 9.45
N GLU A 125 8.81 -3.72 9.98
CA GLU A 125 9.27 -4.31 11.23
C GLU A 125 8.39 -3.91 12.41
N ASP A 126 7.97 -2.64 12.47
CA ASP A 126 7.09 -2.14 13.51
C ASP A 126 5.71 -2.77 13.43
N VAL A 127 5.22 -2.97 12.21
CA VAL A 127 3.93 -3.64 11.98
C VAL A 127 4.02 -5.10 12.39
N ALA A 128 5.10 -5.78 12.01
CA ALA A 128 5.31 -7.18 12.39
C ALA A 128 5.34 -7.35 13.91
N ALA A 129 6.00 -6.44 14.63
CA ALA A 129 6.05 -6.45 16.08
C ALA A 129 4.66 -6.24 16.69
N ALA A 130 3.88 -5.30 16.14
CA ALA A 130 2.52 -5.03 16.60
C ALA A 130 1.60 -6.23 16.36
N LEU A 131 1.71 -6.88 15.21
CA LEU A 131 0.94 -8.09 14.91
C LEU A 131 1.30 -9.24 15.85
N ALA A 132 2.58 -9.42 16.15
CA ALA A 132 3.02 -10.43 17.10
C ALA A 132 2.45 -10.18 18.49
N ALA A 133 2.42 -8.93 18.93
CA ALA A 133 1.85 -8.54 20.21
C ALA A 133 0.35 -8.81 20.27
N LEU A 134 -0.40 -8.48 19.21
CA LEU A 134 -1.83 -8.73 19.12
C LEU A 134 -2.13 -10.24 19.09
N ARG A 135 -1.34 -10.98 18.35
CA ARG A 135 -1.50 -12.43 18.25
C ARG A 135 -1.29 -13.10 19.61
N THR A 136 -0.28 -12.67 20.35
CA THR A 136 -0.02 -13.15 21.70
C THR A 136 -1.13 -12.73 22.65
N GLY A 137 -1.61 -11.50 22.56
CA GLY A 137 -2.70 -10.98 23.37
C GLY A 137 -4.04 -11.67 23.10
N ALA A 138 -4.23 -12.25 21.91
CA ALA A 138 -5.44 -13.00 21.55
C ALA A 138 -5.49 -14.37 22.26
N LYS A 139 -4.38 -14.82 22.82
CA LYS A 139 -4.30 -16.07 23.58
C LYS A 139 -4.41 -15.76 25.06
N PRO A 140 -5.45 -16.23 25.71
CA PRO A 140 -5.61 -16.02 27.16
C PRO A 140 -4.54 -16.76 27.98
#